data_4af796b2d7e459a4edb1d85416479ac2
#
_entry.id   4af796b2d7e459a4edb1d85416479ac2
#
_cell.length_a   1.000
_cell.length_b   1.000
_cell.length_c   1.000
_cell.angle_alpha   90.00
_cell.angle_beta   90.00
_cell.angle_gamma   90.00
#
_symmetry.space_group_name_H-M   'P 1'
#
loop_
_entity.id
_entity.type
_entity.pdbx_description
1 polymer ?
#
loop_
_entity_poly.entity_id
_entity_poly.type
_entity_poly.pdbx_seq_one_letter_code
_entity_poly.pdbx_strand_id
1 'polypeptide(L)'
;PESTPSTEQQNTKQSTQEYDNLSTDDLVDILKSIQGADDRDVWIKVGHALKQYFGDDGYPIWASWSKQSSKWDDVDESKNRKKWDGFAPTNSNGQATLIYLAKKGGWKWKKKKQEQQARTKKKTSAVADHPAQEEKDTSTETKTEATEKDSADEKTPSTATKSDAGGTTKGNFHIEKNKSGEDVYVPNHHNINEFFDIEKFPIWYDTFTRQILTTMGQDDGTVVEWSDALTINLTMNFQSVKGMRRLSRNIVDDIIHMYSKQKPRNQLTDWLSSLQWDKTPRLDHWLSSYCRAEDNIYVREAGRCWLLGAVTRAYEPGTQFDHCLIFEGPQGSGKSSAIRILSNGWFAELESFTGKESAEVLAGGVWLVELSELDGMKKSDVESVKRFITTLTDRYRPAYGRHVVSIPRSCVFAGSTNESSYLRDSTGNRRFWPVKCGDIDLEQLRANRDLLIAEAVHRYKQGESLLMNQEAREIAVEAQEDRFQVDSWEDDIRKYIENKKEVAMSDVLETGLSLDNKSLWTRAT
;
A
#
# COMPACT_ATOMS: atom_id res chain seq x y z
N PRO A 1 35.88 28.14 13.93
CA PRO A 1 35.13 27.89 15.14
C PRO A 1 33.75 27.37 14.74
N GLU A 2 33.61 26.07 14.89
CA GLU A 2 32.38 25.35 14.66
C GLU A 2 31.38 25.74 15.76
N SER A 3 30.20 26.18 15.35
CA SER A 3 29.09 26.46 16.24
C SER A 3 28.34 25.14 16.54
N THR A 4 28.48 24.66 17.76
CA THR A 4 27.68 23.59 18.34
C THR A 4 26.18 23.96 18.32
N PRO A 5 25.28 23.05 17.92
CA PRO A 5 23.84 23.31 17.96
C PRO A 5 23.35 23.38 19.41
N SER A 6 22.48 24.35 19.68
CA SER A 6 21.94 24.65 21.00
C SER A 6 21.14 23.50 21.60
N THR A 7 21.24 23.35 22.91
CA THR A 7 20.60 22.31 23.75
C THR A 7 19.06 22.20 23.59
N GLU A 8 18.40 23.22 23.03
CA GLU A 8 16.96 23.20 22.74
C GLU A 8 16.58 22.31 21.54
N GLN A 9 17.45 22.17 20.52
CA GLN A 9 17.17 21.31 19.35
C GLN A 9 17.37 19.81 19.63
N GLN A 10 18.15 19.43 20.64
CA GLN A 10 18.32 18.04 21.04
C GLN A 10 17.16 17.52 21.91
N ASN A 11 16.55 18.38 22.71
CA ASN A 11 15.38 18.03 23.54
C ASN A 11 14.09 17.83 22.72
N THR A 12 13.97 18.43 21.53
CA THR A 12 12.78 18.28 20.69
C THR A 12 12.75 16.94 19.94
N LYS A 13 13.91 16.35 19.63
CA LYS A 13 13.99 15.05 18.94
C LYS A 13 13.79 13.83 19.85
N GLN A 14 14.09 13.94 21.15
CA GLN A 14 13.86 12.85 22.12
C GLN A 14 12.41 12.77 22.62
N SER A 15 11.63 13.86 22.53
CA SER A 15 10.24 13.88 23.02
C SER A 15 9.23 13.30 22.04
N THR A 16 9.57 13.16 20.76
CA THR A 16 8.61 12.70 19.72
C THR A 16 8.40 11.18 19.71
N GLN A 17 9.34 10.39 20.19
CA GLN A 17 9.22 8.91 20.22
C GLN A 17 8.39 8.37 21.40
N GLU A 18 8.10 9.19 22.41
CA GLU A 18 7.44 8.72 23.65
C GLU A 18 5.90 8.73 23.55
N TYR A 19 5.32 9.35 22.51
CA TYR A 19 3.87 9.62 22.42
C TYR A 19 3.19 9.06 21.16
N ASP A 20 3.83 8.18 20.41
CA ASP A 20 3.33 7.65 19.13
C ASP A 20 2.06 6.76 19.23
N ASN A 21 1.48 6.56 20.43
CA ASN A 21 0.32 5.71 20.66
C ASN A 21 -0.67 6.35 21.66
N LEU A 22 -1.18 7.55 21.34
CA LEU A 22 -2.28 8.14 22.11
C LEU A 22 -3.60 7.45 21.78
N SER A 23 -4.31 6.97 22.81
CA SER A 23 -5.68 6.51 22.64
C SER A 23 -6.64 7.70 22.54
N THR A 24 -7.85 7.47 22.06
CA THR A 24 -8.91 8.50 22.02
C THR A 24 -9.19 9.09 23.42
N ASP A 25 -9.10 8.26 24.46
CA ASP A 25 -9.27 8.69 25.86
C ASP A 25 -8.13 9.60 26.32
N ASP A 26 -6.88 9.30 25.89
CA ASP A 26 -5.72 10.16 26.20
C ASP A 26 -5.87 11.53 25.52
N LEU A 27 -6.41 11.58 24.30
CA LEU A 27 -6.67 12.83 23.58
C LEU A 27 -7.77 13.68 24.26
N VAL A 28 -8.81 13.03 24.76
CA VAL A 28 -9.86 13.73 25.54
C VAL A 28 -9.27 14.31 26.83
N ASP A 29 -8.40 13.59 27.53
CA ASP A 29 -7.71 14.07 28.73
C ASP A 29 -6.73 15.21 28.41
N ILE A 30 -6.03 15.14 27.29
CA ILE A 30 -5.15 16.19 26.76
C ILE A 30 -5.97 17.47 26.52
N LEU A 31 -7.07 17.38 25.76
CA LEU A 31 -7.91 18.52 25.43
C LEU A 31 -8.57 19.15 26.64
N LYS A 32 -9.01 18.37 27.62
CA LYS A 32 -9.52 18.87 28.91
C LYS A 32 -8.49 19.67 29.70
N SER A 33 -7.21 19.35 29.50
CA SER A 33 -6.11 20.00 30.21
C SER A 33 -5.60 21.27 29.49
N ILE A 34 -6.01 21.51 28.24
CA ILE A 34 -5.67 22.72 27.50
C ILE A 34 -6.56 23.86 27.99
N GLN A 35 -5.96 24.77 28.72
CA GLN A 35 -6.60 26.02 29.16
C GLN A 35 -6.45 27.10 28.08
N GLY A 36 -7.37 28.06 28.01
CA GLY A 36 -7.29 29.20 27.11
C GLY A 36 -8.14 29.07 25.85
N ALA A 37 -9.31 28.42 25.93
CA ALA A 37 -10.29 28.43 24.84
C ALA A 37 -10.74 29.86 24.46
N ASP A 38 -10.64 30.84 25.37
CA ASP A 38 -10.87 32.26 25.11
C ASP A 38 -9.69 32.98 24.43
N ASP A 39 -8.48 32.37 24.44
CA ASP A 39 -7.31 32.89 23.75
C ASP A 39 -7.36 32.46 22.28
N ARG A 40 -7.42 33.45 21.38
CA ARG A 40 -7.55 33.24 19.94
C ARG A 40 -6.39 32.42 19.36
N ASP A 41 -5.18 32.62 19.86
CA ASP A 41 -3.99 31.93 19.33
C ASP A 41 -3.98 30.46 19.77
N VAL A 42 -4.38 30.16 20.99
CA VAL A 42 -4.55 28.79 21.49
C VAL A 42 -5.68 28.10 20.74
N TRP A 43 -6.81 28.79 20.56
CA TRP A 43 -7.99 28.28 19.86
C TRP A 43 -7.69 27.89 18.41
N ILE A 44 -6.94 28.77 17.67
CA ILE A 44 -6.50 28.51 16.30
C ILE A 44 -5.53 27.31 16.26
N LYS A 45 -4.54 27.25 17.16
CA LYS A 45 -3.56 26.16 17.23
C LYS A 45 -4.20 24.80 17.48
N VAL A 46 -5.19 24.75 18.36
CA VAL A 46 -5.97 23.53 18.64
C VAL A 46 -6.78 23.12 17.40
N GLY A 47 -7.42 24.09 16.72
CA GLY A 47 -8.17 23.84 15.49
C GLY A 47 -7.29 23.25 14.39
N HIS A 48 -6.15 23.88 14.08
CA HIS A 48 -5.19 23.35 13.10
C HIS A 48 -4.65 21.97 13.47
N ALA A 49 -4.32 21.75 14.74
CA ALA A 49 -3.78 20.49 15.21
C ALA A 49 -4.80 19.34 15.10
N LEU A 50 -6.05 19.59 15.45
CA LEU A 50 -7.14 18.61 15.33
C LEU A 50 -7.52 18.36 13.87
N LYS A 51 -7.55 19.40 13.02
CA LYS A 51 -7.80 19.26 11.59
C LYS A 51 -6.72 18.44 10.91
N GLN A 52 -5.45 18.63 11.29
CA GLN A 52 -4.32 17.87 10.76
C GLN A 52 -4.34 16.41 11.20
N TYR A 53 -4.78 16.12 12.43
CA TYR A 53 -4.75 14.78 12.99
C TYR A 53 -5.97 13.92 12.60
N PHE A 54 -7.15 14.54 12.54
CA PHE A 54 -8.44 13.86 12.32
C PHE A 54 -9.13 14.25 11.02
N GLY A 55 -8.59 15.17 10.21
CA GLY A 55 -9.31 15.71 9.07
C GLY A 55 -10.64 16.35 9.50
N ASP A 56 -11.70 16.09 8.75
CA ASP A 56 -13.05 16.62 9.05
C ASP A 56 -13.73 15.97 10.25
N ASP A 57 -13.31 14.75 10.63
CA ASP A 57 -13.79 14.06 11.83
C ASP A 57 -13.36 14.75 13.14
N GLY A 58 -12.37 15.64 13.07
CA GLY A 58 -11.94 16.48 14.19
C GLY A 58 -12.92 17.60 14.56
N TYR A 59 -13.89 17.95 13.70
CA TYR A 59 -14.85 19.03 13.96
C TYR A 59 -15.66 18.85 15.24
N PRO A 60 -16.30 17.70 15.51
CA PRO A 60 -17.06 17.50 16.74
C PRO A 60 -16.21 17.63 18.00
N ILE A 61 -14.95 17.19 17.93
CA ILE A 61 -13.98 17.24 19.04
C ILE A 61 -13.60 18.70 19.32
N TRP A 62 -13.26 19.45 18.26
CA TRP A 62 -12.92 20.87 18.35
C TRP A 62 -14.12 21.71 18.82
N ALA A 63 -15.32 21.47 18.28
CA ALA A 63 -16.54 22.15 18.71
C ALA A 63 -16.85 21.90 20.19
N SER A 64 -16.75 20.65 20.64
CA SER A 64 -16.95 20.29 22.05
C SER A 64 -15.95 20.98 22.98
N TRP A 65 -14.66 21.03 22.58
CA TRP A 65 -13.65 21.75 23.37
C TRP A 65 -13.85 23.27 23.33
N SER A 66 -14.24 23.82 22.18
CA SER A 66 -14.48 25.27 22.00
C SER A 66 -15.68 25.80 22.81
N LYS A 67 -16.61 24.94 23.20
CA LYS A 67 -17.74 25.29 24.09
C LYS A 67 -17.31 25.77 25.49
N GLN A 68 -16.06 25.53 25.85
CA GLN A 68 -15.47 26.08 27.09
C GLN A 68 -15.18 27.58 26.97
N SER A 69 -15.19 28.17 25.78
CA SER A 69 -14.97 29.58 25.53
C SER A 69 -16.26 30.37 25.73
N SER A 70 -16.15 31.51 26.45
CA SER A 70 -17.24 32.48 26.58
C SER A 70 -17.65 33.13 25.24
N LYS A 71 -16.82 32.99 24.22
CA LYS A 71 -17.02 33.55 22.88
C LYS A 71 -17.61 32.53 21.88
N TRP A 72 -17.90 31.32 22.34
CA TRP A 72 -18.52 30.28 21.51
C TRP A 72 -20.00 30.59 21.29
N ASP A 73 -20.44 30.53 20.05
CA ASP A 73 -21.83 30.73 19.66
C ASP A 73 -22.48 29.37 19.36
N ASP A 74 -23.28 28.86 20.29
CA ASP A 74 -23.98 27.59 20.13
C ASP A 74 -25.13 27.65 19.09
N VAL A 75 -25.56 28.86 18.70
CA VAL A 75 -26.75 29.08 17.87
C VAL A 75 -26.42 29.02 16.38
N ASP A 76 -25.19 29.31 15.97
CA ASP A 76 -24.80 29.38 14.56
C ASP A 76 -23.73 28.32 14.17
N GLU A 77 -24.20 27.08 14.04
CA GLU A 77 -23.35 25.95 13.63
C GLU A 77 -22.73 26.18 12.24
N SER A 78 -23.41 26.86 11.34
CA SER A 78 -22.92 27.20 10.00
C SER A 78 -21.68 28.11 10.06
N LYS A 79 -21.67 29.09 10.98
CA LYS A 79 -20.49 29.93 11.20
C LYS A 79 -19.32 29.16 11.80
N ASN A 80 -19.60 28.27 12.74
CA ASN A 80 -18.57 27.46 13.36
C ASN A 80 -17.95 26.48 12.37
N ARG A 81 -18.77 25.88 11.50
CA ARG A 81 -18.28 25.01 10.42
C ARG A 81 -17.40 25.77 9.43
N LYS A 82 -17.77 26.98 9.02
CA LYS A 82 -16.92 27.83 8.16
C LYS A 82 -15.56 28.16 8.78
N LYS A 83 -15.52 28.35 10.12
CA LYS A 83 -14.24 28.57 10.82
C LYS A 83 -13.37 27.30 10.80
N TRP A 84 -14.00 26.14 11.01
CA TRP A 84 -13.32 24.85 10.90
C TRP A 84 -12.76 24.59 9.50
N ASP A 85 -13.55 24.87 8.48
CA ASP A 85 -13.15 24.68 7.08
C ASP A 85 -11.97 25.60 6.69
N GLY A 86 -11.82 26.73 7.39
CA GLY A 86 -10.68 27.65 7.23
C GLY A 86 -9.37 27.18 7.87
N PHE A 87 -9.36 26.10 8.65
CA PHE A 87 -8.11 25.54 9.18
C PHE A 87 -7.41 24.73 8.10
N ALA A 88 -6.20 25.12 7.73
CA ALA A 88 -5.34 24.36 6.82
C ALA A 88 -4.39 23.45 7.60
N PRO A 89 -4.02 22.25 7.06
CA PRO A 89 -2.94 21.45 7.62
C PRO A 89 -1.65 22.29 7.68
N THR A 90 -0.99 22.28 8.84
CA THR A 90 0.29 22.98 9.00
C THR A 90 1.44 21.97 8.91
N ASN A 91 2.64 22.41 8.49
CA ASN A 91 3.85 21.57 8.45
C ASN A 91 4.35 21.13 9.86
N SER A 92 3.64 21.47 10.92
CA SER A 92 3.95 21.09 12.31
C SER A 92 3.17 19.84 12.72
N ASN A 93 3.79 18.92 13.45
CA ASN A 93 3.12 17.74 13.99
C ASN A 93 1.97 18.16 14.93
N GLY A 94 0.71 17.98 14.50
CA GLY A 94 -0.49 18.39 15.25
C GLY A 94 -0.58 17.76 16.64
N GLN A 95 -0.17 16.51 16.78
CA GLN A 95 -0.13 15.79 18.06
C GLN A 95 0.87 16.42 19.03
N ALA A 96 2.08 16.77 18.57
CA ALA A 96 3.08 17.44 19.39
C ALA A 96 2.58 18.81 19.89
N THR A 97 1.81 19.53 19.05
CA THR A 97 1.20 20.81 19.42
C THR A 97 0.17 20.65 20.53
N LEU A 98 -0.71 19.65 20.45
CA LEU A 98 -1.71 19.38 21.50
C LEU A 98 -1.05 18.98 22.82
N ILE A 99 -0.05 18.11 22.80
CA ILE A 99 0.71 17.70 23.99
C ILE A 99 1.43 18.90 24.62
N TYR A 100 2.04 19.76 23.81
CA TYR A 100 2.71 20.97 24.30
C TYR A 100 1.72 21.89 25.04
N LEU A 101 0.57 22.16 24.43
CA LEU A 101 -0.46 23.01 25.04
C LEU A 101 -1.02 22.40 26.31
N ALA A 102 -1.27 21.10 26.35
CA ALA A 102 -1.74 20.39 27.53
C ALA A 102 -0.72 20.40 28.68
N LYS A 103 0.58 20.20 28.39
CA LYS A 103 1.66 20.30 29.39
C LYS A 103 1.73 21.70 30.00
N LYS A 104 1.52 22.73 29.19
CA LYS A 104 1.43 24.12 29.68
C LYS A 104 0.24 24.33 30.61
N GLY A 105 -0.86 23.58 30.42
CA GLY A 105 -2.02 23.52 31.30
C GLY A 105 -1.88 22.58 32.51
N GLY A 106 -0.69 21.99 32.72
CA GLY A 106 -0.43 21.12 33.87
C GLY A 106 -0.67 19.63 33.64
N TRP A 107 -0.95 19.22 32.39
CA TRP A 107 -1.15 17.80 32.05
C TRP A 107 0.13 16.99 32.28
N LYS A 108 -0.03 15.82 32.92
CA LYS A 108 1.07 14.86 33.16
C LYS A 108 0.65 13.48 32.67
N TRP A 109 1.55 12.81 31.92
CA TRP A 109 1.33 11.44 31.46
C TRP A 109 1.15 10.47 32.62
N LYS A 110 0.00 9.80 32.69
CA LYS A 110 -0.27 8.80 33.74
C LYS A 110 0.37 7.45 33.33
N LYS A 111 1.51 7.09 33.92
CA LYS A 111 2.24 5.82 33.71
C LYS A 111 1.47 4.56 34.16
N LYS A 112 0.18 4.41 33.92
CA LYS A 112 -0.60 3.24 34.38
C LYS A 112 -0.32 1.91 33.64
N LYS A 113 0.36 1.92 32.50
CA LYS A 113 0.66 0.69 31.71
C LYS A 113 2.05 0.08 31.90
N GLN A 114 3.02 0.81 32.47
CA GLN A 114 4.36 0.26 32.68
C GLN A 114 4.49 -0.57 33.97
N GLU A 115 3.69 -0.34 34.99
CA GLU A 115 3.75 -1.13 36.22
C GLU A 115 3.21 -2.56 36.06
N GLN A 116 2.26 -2.81 35.18
CA GLN A 116 1.78 -4.17 34.90
C GLN A 116 2.79 -5.00 34.09
N GLN A 117 3.53 -4.37 33.16
CA GLN A 117 4.59 -5.06 32.40
C GLN A 117 5.85 -5.30 33.25
N ALA A 118 6.16 -4.40 34.18
CA ALA A 118 7.27 -4.57 35.11
C ALA A 118 7.00 -5.66 36.18
N ARG A 119 5.74 -5.82 36.60
CA ARG A 119 5.33 -6.91 37.51
C ARG A 119 5.35 -8.29 36.85
N THR A 120 5.07 -8.36 35.55
CA THR A 120 5.14 -9.62 34.78
C THR A 120 6.59 -10.02 34.51
N LYS A 121 7.49 -9.06 34.24
CA LYS A 121 8.93 -9.31 34.05
C LYS A 121 9.64 -9.70 35.36
N LYS A 122 9.19 -9.17 36.52
CA LYS A 122 9.75 -9.55 37.83
C LYS A 122 9.30 -10.93 38.32
N LYS A 123 8.20 -11.48 37.81
CA LYS A 123 7.77 -12.85 38.12
C LYS A 123 8.46 -13.93 37.27
N THR A 124 9.00 -13.56 36.09
CA THR A 124 9.74 -14.49 35.22
C THR A 124 11.22 -14.53 35.49
N SER A 125 11.80 -13.58 36.26
CA SER A 125 13.21 -13.55 36.59
C SER A 125 13.55 -14.18 37.95
N ALA A 126 12.57 -14.73 38.67
CA ALA A 126 12.77 -15.34 39.99
C ALA A 126 12.85 -16.89 40.00
N VAL A 127 12.96 -17.51 38.82
CA VAL A 127 13.02 -18.99 38.67
C VAL A 127 14.24 -19.43 37.84
N ALA A 128 15.32 -18.68 37.85
CA ALA A 128 16.54 -19.11 37.17
C ALA A 128 17.78 -18.67 38.00
N ASP A 129 18.05 -19.41 39.05
CA ASP A 129 19.37 -19.42 39.67
C ASP A 129 19.60 -20.81 40.28
N HIS A 130 20.36 -21.67 39.60
CA HIS A 130 21.38 -22.57 40.12
C HIS A 130 22.23 -23.12 38.96
N PRO A 131 23.52 -23.46 39.22
CA PRO A 131 24.57 -23.19 38.26
C PRO A 131 25.07 -24.40 37.45
N ALA A 132 25.88 -24.07 36.46
CA ALA A 132 26.54 -24.88 35.48
C ALA A 132 27.44 -25.98 36.02
N GLN A 133 27.57 -27.09 35.28
CA GLN A 133 28.85 -27.81 35.13
C GLN A 133 29.04 -28.20 33.65
N GLU A 134 30.23 -27.86 33.20
CA GLU A 134 30.83 -28.21 31.91
C GLU A 134 31.01 -29.73 31.78
N GLU A 135 30.84 -30.28 30.58
CA GLU A 135 31.81 -31.23 30.02
C GLU A 135 31.71 -31.31 28.50
N LYS A 136 32.85 -31.52 27.93
CA LYS A 136 33.30 -31.41 26.57
C LYS A 136 33.02 -32.64 25.70
N ASP A 137 33.04 -32.36 24.41
CA ASP A 137 33.57 -33.13 23.25
C ASP A 137 32.93 -34.49 22.86
N THR A 138 32.45 -34.64 21.70
CA THR A 138 33.11 -35.19 20.51
C THR A 138 32.13 -35.59 19.41
N SER A 139 32.52 -35.21 18.21
CA SER A 139 32.06 -35.60 16.89
C SER A 139 31.72 -37.09 16.70
N THR A 140 30.76 -37.41 15.85
CA THR A 140 31.02 -38.25 14.65
C THR A 140 29.74 -38.39 13.79
N GLU A 141 29.94 -38.20 12.48
CA GLU A 141 29.06 -38.51 11.36
C GLU A 141 28.60 -39.98 11.35
N THR A 142 27.44 -40.30 10.83
CA THR A 142 27.30 -41.29 9.75
C THR A 142 25.86 -41.38 9.19
N LYS A 143 25.84 -41.53 7.90
CA LYS A 143 24.84 -41.70 6.88
C LYS A 143 23.86 -42.89 7.01
N THR A 144 22.82 -42.74 6.17
CA THR A 144 22.05 -43.76 5.35
C THR A 144 21.04 -44.60 6.14
N GLU A 145 19.88 -44.90 5.67
CA GLU A 145 19.21 -45.20 4.42
C GLU A 145 17.72 -45.51 4.67
N ALA A 146 16.96 -45.41 3.62
CA ALA A 146 15.52 -45.68 3.50
C ALA A 146 15.10 -47.11 3.82
N THR A 147 13.84 -47.28 4.22
CA THR A 147 12.93 -48.25 3.59
C THR A 147 11.46 -48.03 3.97
N GLU A 148 10.63 -48.17 2.98
CA GLU A 148 9.17 -48.23 3.02
C GLU A 148 8.62 -49.40 3.86
N LYS A 149 7.46 -49.25 4.47
CA LYS A 149 6.21 -49.95 4.16
C LYS A 149 5.14 -49.88 5.25
N ASP A 150 3.96 -49.55 4.74
CA ASP A 150 2.62 -50.12 5.01
C ASP A 150 1.95 -50.06 6.38
N SER A 151 0.79 -49.45 6.26
CA SER A 151 -0.57 -49.86 6.64
C SER A 151 -1.04 -49.72 8.09
N ALA A 152 -2.18 -49.11 8.14
CA ALA A 152 -3.40 -49.42 8.90
C ALA A 152 -3.58 -48.85 10.31
N ASP A 153 -4.66 -48.09 10.35
CA ASP A 153 -5.73 -48.04 11.36
C ASP A 153 -5.53 -47.49 12.78
N GLU A 154 -6.39 -46.55 12.98
CA GLU A 154 -7.27 -46.37 14.15
C GLU A 154 -6.79 -45.66 15.41
N LYS A 155 -7.62 -44.69 15.72
CA LYS A 155 -7.95 -44.14 17.05
C LYS A 155 -7.33 -42.82 17.46
N THR A 156 -8.11 -41.76 17.18
CA THR A 156 -8.19 -40.55 17.98
C THR A 156 -8.41 -40.84 19.47
N PRO A 157 -7.70 -40.17 20.36
CA PRO A 157 -8.21 -39.91 21.69
C PRO A 157 -8.65 -38.45 21.80
N SER A 158 -9.96 -38.26 21.96
CA SER A 158 -10.56 -37.05 22.48
C SER A 158 -10.07 -36.78 23.90
N THR A 159 -9.29 -35.75 24.10
CA THR A 159 -9.08 -35.20 25.45
C THR A 159 -9.98 -33.99 25.60
N ALA A 160 -11.15 -34.23 26.18
CA ALA A 160 -12.02 -33.22 26.72
C ALA A 160 -11.38 -32.59 27.94
N THR A 161 -10.89 -31.36 27.80
CA THR A 161 -10.62 -30.49 28.94
C THR A 161 -11.93 -29.85 29.39
N LYS A 162 -12.44 -30.32 30.52
CA LYS A 162 -13.53 -29.68 31.24
C LYS A 162 -13.08 -28.33 31.74
N SER A 163 -13.63 -27.25 31.18
CA SER A 163 -13.69 -25.95 31.82
C SER A 163 -15.09 -25.75 32.39
N ASP A 164 -15.20 -25.68 33.70
CA ASP A 164 -16.40 -25.32 34.43
C ASP A 164 -16.85 -23.90 34.07
N ALA A 165 -17.81 -23.81 33.16
CA ALA A 165 -18.76 -22.73 33.04
C ALA A 165 -20.07 -23.36 32.60
N GLY A 166 -21.09 -23.30 33.48
CA GLY A 166 -22.38 -23.99 33.31
C GLY A 166 -23.19 -23.45 32.12
N GLY A 167 -22.75 -23.73 30.92
CA GLY A 167 -23.47 -23.49 29.67
C GLY A 167 -23.95 -24.80 29.04
N THR A 168 -25.20 -24.84 28.65
CA THR A 168 -25.77 -25.93 27.84
C THR A 168 -25.66 -25.60 26.37
N THR A 169 -25.56 -26.60 25.49
CA THR A 169 -25.60 -26.45 24.04
C THR A 169 -27.00 -26.74 23.50
N LYS A 170 -27.50 -25.89 22.61
CA LYS A 170 -28.72 -26.11 21.85
C LYS A 170 -28.39 -26.09 20.37
N GLY A 171 -28.28 -27.25 19.78
CA GLY A 171 -27.59 -27.40 18.51
C GLY A 171 -26.09 -27.12 18.69
N ASN A 172 -25.48 -26.35 17.78
CA ASN A 172 -24.08 -25.93 17.88
C ASN A 172 -23.84 -24.69 18.74
N PHE A 173 -24.90 -24.05 19.29
CA PHE A 173 -24.75 -22.82 20.04
C PHE A 173 -24.48 -23.05 21.53
N HIS A 174 -23.59 -22.26 22.11
CA HIS A 174 -23.43 -22.16 23.53
C HIS A 174 -24.51 -21.21 24.09
N ILE A 175 -25.29 -21.70 25.05
CA ILE A 175 -26.36 -20.95 25.70
C ILE A 175 -26.15 -20.89 27.22
N GLU A 176 -26.61 -19.82 27.84
CA GLU A 176 -26.66 -19.63 29.29
C GLU A 176 -28.05 -19.18 29.72
N LYS A 177 -28.39 -19.37 30.98
CA LYS A 177 -29.66 -18.84 31.53
C LYS A 177 -29.45 -17.43 32.05
N ASN A 178 -30.32 -16.51 31.61
CA ASN A 178 -30.36 -15.17 32.17
C ASN A 178 -30.97 -15.16 33.60
N LYS A 179 -31.01 -13.99 34.23
CA LYS A 179 -31.59 -13.85 35.58
C LYS A 179 -33.09 -14.23 35.67
N SER A 180 -33.80 -14.25 34.55
CA SER A 180 -35.20 -14.64 34.41
C SER A 180 -35.37 -16.14 34.09
N GLY A 181 -34.27 -16.89 33.95
CA GLY A 181 -34.28 -18.33 33.63
C GLY A 181 -34.43 -18.64 32.15
N GLU A 182 -34.40 -17.62 31.26
CA GLU A 182 -34.51 -17.80 29.81
C GLU A 182 -33.13 -18.11 29.20
N ASP A 183 -33.14 -18.95 28.17
CA ASP A 183 -31.96 -19.31 27.41
C ASP A 183 -31.50 -18.11 26.57
N VAL A 184 -30.24 -17.68 26.73
CA VAL A 184 -29.60 -16.63 25.94
C VAL A 184 -28.29 -17.13 25.35
N TYR A 185 -27.93 -16.63 24.16
CA TYR A 185 -26.66 -16.97 23.53
C TYR A 185 -25.49 -16.38 24.30
N VAL A 186 -24.47 -17.20 24.55
CA VAL A 186 -23.21 -16.71 25.14
C VAL A 186 -22.50 -15.79 24.13
N PRO A 187 -22.09 -14.58 24.51
CA PRO A 187 -21.40 -13.64 23.63
C PRO A 187 -19.93 -14.04 23.43
N ASN A 188 -19.68 -15.05 22.62
CA ASN A 188 -18.36 -15.59 22.33
C ASN A 188 -18.11 -15.79 20.82
N HIS A 189 -16.85 -16.04 20.47
CA HIS A 189 -16.44 -16.25 19.09
C HIS A 189 -17.17 -17.42 18.41
N HIS A 190 -17.39 -18.50 19.13
CA HIS A 190 -18.06 -19.69 18.59
C HIS A 190 -19.47 -19.38 18.09
N ASN A 191 -20.30 -18.74 18.93
CA ASN A 191 -21.67 -18.43 18.56
C ASN A 191 -21.77 -17.45 17.40
N ILE A 192 -20.89 -16.44 17.33
CA ILE A 192 -20.90 -15.50 16.21
C ILE A 192 -20.49 -16.21 14.92
N ASN A 193 -19.46 -17.06 14.97
CA ASN A 193 -19.05 -17.84 13.81
C ASN A 193 -20.19 -18.75 13.30
N GLU A 194 -20.90 -19.44 14.20
CA GLU A 194 -22.07 -20.25 13.85
C GLU A 194 -23.17 -19.41 13.17
N PHE A 195 -23.46 -18.19 13.66
CA PHE A 195 -24.39 -17.31 12.98
C PHE A 195 -23.90 -16.92 11.59
N PHE A 196 -22.62 -16.64 11.42
CA PHE A 196 -22.04 -16.30 10.12
C PHE A 196 -22.15 -17.45 9.11
N ASP A 197 -21.95 -18.68 9.57
CA ASP A 197 -22.06 -19.87 8.72
C ASP A 197 -23.51 -20.18 8.33
N ILE A 198 -24.44 -20.10 9.29
CA ILE A 198 -25.87 -20.36 9.06
C ILE A 198 -26.46 -19.28 8.13
N GLU A 199 -26.16 -18.01 8.37
CA GLU A 199 -26.67 -16.89 7.59
C GLU A 199 -25.90 -16.69 6.27
N LYS A 200 -24.84 -17.48 6.03
CA LYS A 200 -23.93 -17.35 4.88
C LYS A 200 -23.45 -15.91 4.70
N PHE A 201 -22.89 -15.38 5.77
CA PHE A 201 -22.55 -13.95 5.86
C PHE A 201 -21.71 -13.50 4.66
N PRO A 202 -22.08 -12.46 3.93
CA PRO A 202 -21.47 -12.10 2.67
C PRO A 202 -20.20 -11.27 2.89
N ILE A 203 -19.19 -11.88 3.50
CA ILE A 203 -17.91 -11.28 3.82
C ILE A 203 -16.77 -12.19 3.36
N TRP A 204 -15.72 -11.61 2.79
CA TRP A 204 -14.53 -12.34 2.34
C TRP A 204 -13.28 -11.47 2.43
N TYR A 205 -12.13 -12.09 2.40
CA TYR A 205 -10.84 -11.42 2.29
C TYR A 205 -10.42 -11.38 0.82
N ASP A 206 -10.24 -10.17 0.27
CA ASP A 206 -9.69 -10.01 -1.06
C ASP A 206 -8.16 -10.07 -1.01
N THR A 207 -7.58 -11.07 -1.68
CA THR A 207 -6.14 -11.31 -1.68
C THR A 207 -5.38 -10.33 -2.57
N PHE A 208 -6.06 -9.66 -3.49
CA PHE A 208 -5.48 -8.65 -4.36
C PHE A 208 -5.37 -7.30 -3.68
N THR A 209 -6.47 -6.74 -3.17
CA THR A 209 -6.47 -5.46 -2.42
C THR A 209 -6.05 -5.62 -0.97
N ARG A 210 -6.06 -6.87 -0.44
CA ARG A 210 -5.80 -7.21 0.97
C ARG A 210 -6.76 -6.59 1.95
N GLN A 211 -7.95 -6.31 1.48
CA GLN A 211 -9.05 -5.76 2.25
C GLN A 211 -10.09 -6.82 2.58
N ILE A 212 -10.84 -6.57 3.62
CA ILE A 212 -12.04 -7.33 3.92
C ILE A 212 -13.18 -6.66 3.19
N LEU A 213 -13.89 -7.42 2.37
CA LEU A 213 -14.96 -6.93 1.51
C LEU A 213 -16.29 -7.58 1.84
N THR A 214 -17.36 -6.87 1.55
CA THR A 214 -18.72 -7.33 1.81
C THR A 214 -19.70 -6.73 0.81
N THR A 215 -20.86 -7.38 0.65
CA THR A 215 -22.05 -6.80 0.03
C THR A 215 -23.13 -6.46 1.07
N MET A 216 -22.81 -6.56 2.35
CA MET A 216 -23.76 -6.30 3.43
C MET A 216 -24.22 -4.83 3.43
N GLY A 217 -25.54 -4.64 3.49
CA GLY A 217 -26.15 -3.31 3.47
C GLY A 217 -26.21 -2.66 2.09
N GLN A 218 -25.90 -3.41 1.04
CA GLN A 218 -26.01 -2.95 -0.36
C GLN A 218 -27.14 -3.72 -1.06
N ASP A 219 -28.24 -3.04 -1.38
CA ASP A 219 -29.43 -3.66 -1.99
C ASP A 219 -29.17 -4.08 -3.45
N ASP A 220 -28.21 -3.43 -4.11
CA ASP A 220 -27.81 -3.71 -5.49
C ASP A 220 -26.68 -4.74 -5.63
N GLY A 221 -26.18 -5.27 -4.50
CA GLY A 221 -25.05 -6.21 -4.48
C GLY A 221 -23.67 -5.54 -4.68
N THR A 222 -23.58 -4.22 -4.60
CA THR A 222 -22.31 -3.49 -4.68
C THR A 222 -21.34 -4.00 -3.62
N VAL A 223 -20.09 -4.24 -4.02
CA VAL A 223 -19.03 -4.66 -3.12
C VAL A 223 -18.40 -3.42 -2.48
N VAL A 224 -18.31 -3.42 -1.16
CA VAL A 224 -17.71 -2.33 -0.38
C VAL A 224 -16.68 -2.88 0.59
N GLU A 225 -15.75 -2.02 0.99
CA GLU A 225 -14.78 -2.35 2.04
C GLU A 225 -15.48 -2.44 3.40
N TRP A 226 -15.07 -3.42 4.20
CA TRP A 226 -15.54 -3.56 5.58
C TRP A 226 -15.03 -2.40 6.42
N SER A 227 -15.92 -1.69 7.08
CA SER A 227 -15.61 -0.51 7.88
C SER A 227 -15.92 -0.72 9.36
N ASP A 228 -15.31 0.14 10.18
CA ASP A 228 -15.61 0.24 11.61
C ASP A 228 -17.12 0.45 11.89
N ALA A 229 -17.79 1.22 11.05
CA ALA A 229 -19.22 1.45 11.15
C ALA A 229 -20.04 0.17 10.96
N LEU A 230 -19.63 -0.69 10.02
CA LEU A 230 -20.26 -1.99 9.82
C LEU A 230 -20.04 -2.91 11.02
N THR A 231 -18.84 -2.92 11.62
CA THR A 231 -18.57 -3.68 12.86
C THR A 231 -19.46 -3.20 14.01
N ILE A 232 -19.61 -1.90 14.17
CA ILE A 232 -20.48 -1.33 15.23
C ILE A 232 -21.93 -1.74 15.00
N ASN A 233 -22.45 -1.55 13.80
CA ASN A 233 -23.82 -1.91 13.44
C ASN A 233 -24.09 -3.40 13.65
N LEU A 234 -23.16 -4.25 13.25
CA LEU A 234 -23.25 -5.68 13.44
C LEU A 234 -23.23 -6.05 14.93
N THR A 235 -22.35 -5.44 15.71
CA THR A 235 -22.30 -5.63 17.17
C THR A 235 -23.64 -5.26 17.83
N MET A 236 -24.19 -4.11 17.46
CA MET A 236 -25.52 -3.66 17.97
C MET A 236 -26.65 -4.61 17.57
N ASN A 237 -26.61 -5.15 16.35
CA ASN A 237 -27.56 -6.14 15.89
C ASN A 237 -27.50 -7.42 16.75
N PHE A 238 -26.31 -7.96 16.98
CA PHE A 238 -26.13 -9.13 17.85
C PHE A 238 -26.58 -8.87 19.28
N GLN A 239 -26.30 -7.67 19.81
CA GLN A 239 -26.73 -7.30 21.15
C GLN A 239 -28.26 -7.19 21.29
N SER A 240 -28.94 -6.60 20.30
CA SER A 240 -30.38 -6.33 20.33
C SER A 240 -31.23 -7.50 19.82
N VAL A 241 -30.92 -8.00 18.63
CA VAL A 241 -31.74 -9.03 17.94
C VAL A 241 -31.42 -10.43 18.43
N LYS A 242 -30.13 -10.76 18.64
CA LYS A 242 -29.71 -12.09 19.12
C LYS A 242 -29.59 -12.17 20.66
N GLY A 243 -29.86 -11.06 21.38
CA GLY A 243 -29.84 -11.02 22.83
C GLY A 243 -28.48 -11.08 23.51
N MET A 244 -27.39 -10.95 22.74
CA MET A 244 -26.01 -11.00 23.25
C MET A 244 -25.57 -9.68 23.91
N ARG A 245 -26.28 -9.21 24.93
CA ARG A 245 -26.12 -7.86 25.53
C ARG A 245 -24.69 -7.51 25.97
N ARG A 246 -23.84 -8.49 26.27
CA ARG A 246 -22.45 -8.28 26.73
C ARG A 246 -21.42 -8.50 25.63
N LEU A 247 -21.84 -8.63 24.38
CA LEU A 247 -20.92 -8.81 23.26
C LEU A 247 -20.06 -7.57 23.09
N SER A 248 -18.74 -7.73 23.09
CA SER A 248 -17.81 -6.65 22.81
C SER A 248 -17.53 -6.55 21.31
N ARG A 249 -17.27 -5.33 20.84
CA ARG A 249 -16.86 -5.06 19.47
C ARG A 249 -15.61 -5.86 19.08
N ASN A 250 -14.63 -6.00 19.98
CA ASN A 250 -13.39 -6.72 19.69
C ASN A 250 -13.62 -8.18 19.31
N ILE A 251 -14.60 -8.86 19.95
CA ILE A 251 -14.96 -10.23 19.59
C ILE A 251 -15.52 -10.28 18.17
N VAL A 252 -16.35 -9.31 17.79
CA VAL A 252 -16.91 -9.22 16.43
C VAL A 252 -15.80 -8.96 15.42
N ASP A 253 -14.89 -8.02 15.68
CA ASP A 253 -13.73 -7.73 14.84
C ASP A 253 -12.85 -8.97 14.63
N ASP A 254 -12.50 -9.66 15.71
CA ASP A 254 -11.68 -10.88 15.63
C ASP A 254 -12.33 -11.93 14.71
N ILE A 255 -13.66 -12.12 14.84
CA ILE A 255 -14.39 -13.07 13.99
C ILE A 255 -14.44 -12.62 12.55
N ILE A 256 -14.69 -11.32 12.27
CA ILE A 256 -14.68 -10.79 10.92
C ILE A 256 -13.34 -11.07 10.24
N HIS A 257 -12.24 -10.80 10.96
CA HIS A 257 -10.89 -11.07 10.45
C HIS A 257 -10.63 -12.56 10.23
N MET A 258 -11.06 -13.42 11.13
CA MET A 258 -10.88 -14.87 10.99
C MET A 258 -11.75 -15.45 9.88
N TYR A 259 -13.03 -15.13 9.88
CA TYR A 259 -14.02 -15.67 8.97
C TYR A 259 -13.77 -15.23 7.51
N SER A 260 -13.44 -13.95 7.30
CA SER A 260 -13.14 -13.46 5.96
C SER A 260 -11.93 -14.18 5.34
N LYS A 261 -10.87 -14.45 6.14
CA LYS A 261 -9.67 -15.17 5.68
C LYS A 261 -9.91 -16.63 5.33
N GLN A 262 -10.98 -17.25 5.84
CA GLN A 262 -11.39 -18.58 5.41
C GLN A 262 -12.06 -18.59 4.03
N LYS A 263 -12.44 -17.42 3.53
CA LYS A 263 -13.09 -17.23 2.23
C LYS A 263 -12.29 -16.26 1.35
N PRO A 264 -11.06 -16.64 0.96
CA PRO A 264 -10.24 -15.76 0.13
C PRO A 264 -10.84 -15.68 -1.28
N ARG A 265 -10.87 -14.45 -1.84
CA ARG A 265 -11.21 -14.17 -3.23
C ARG A 265 -10.14 -13.25 -3.82
N ASN A 266 -10.14 -13.07 -5.12
CA ASN A 266 -9.27 -12.13 -5.81
C ASN A 266 -10.11 -11.42 -6.88
N GLN A 267 -10.51 -10.18 -6.61
CA GLN A 267 -11.37 -9.42 -7.50
C GLN A 267 -10.81 -9.28 -8.92
N LEU A 268 -9.48 -9.11 -9.05
CA LEU A 268 -8.85 -8.97 -10.35
C LEU A 268 -8.99 -10.26 -11.17
N THR A 269 -8.64 -11.40 -10.59
CA THR A 269 -8.75 -12.70 -11.30
C THR A 269 -10.20 -13.14 -11.51
N ASP A 270 -11.10 -12.78 -10.60
CA ASP A 270 -12.54 -13.02 -10.75
C ASP A 270 -13.09 -12.24 -11.94
N TRP A 271 -12.74 -10.95 -12.05
CA TRP A 271 -13.11 -10.13 -13.21
C TRP A 271 -12.49 -10.69 -14.51
N LEU A 272 -11.17 -10.92 -14.54
CA LEU A 272 -10.51 -11.49 -15.72
C LEU A 272 -11.15 -12.81 -16.19
N SER A 273 -11.55 -13.64 -15.23
CA SER A 273 -12.18 -14.94 -15.52
C SER A 273 -13.62 -14.84 -15.99
N SER A 274 -14.31 -13.73 -15.66
CA SER A 274 -15.68 -13.46 -16.11
C SER A 274 -15.75 -12.97 -17.56
N LEU A 275 -14.63 -12.48 -18.10
CA LEU A 275 -14.58 -11.92 -19.46
C LEU A 275 -14.71 -13.02 -20.52
N GLN A 276 -15.44 -12.72 -21.58
CA GLN A 276 -15.67 -13.63 -22.70
C GLN A 276 -15.15 -13.03 -24.00
N TRP A 277 -14.20 -13.70 -24.62
CA TRP A 277 -13.68 -13.30 -25.91
C TRP A 277 -14.65 -13.68 -27.04
N ASP A 278 -14.98 -12.73 -27.90
CA ASP A 278 -15.86 -12.88 -29.06
C ASP A 278 -15.16 -13.52 -30.27
N LYS A 279 -13.93 -13.99 -30.12
CA LYS A 279 -13.05 -14.58 -31.15
C LYS A 279 -12.59 -13.59 -32.23
N THR A 280 -12.82 -12.30 -32.07
CA THR A 280 -12.29 -11.26 -32.96
C THR A 280 -10.90 -10.86 -32.49
N PRO A 281 -9.83 -11.03 -33.30
CA PRO A 281 -8.48 -10.65 -32.91
C PRO A 281 -8.34 -9.14 -32.76
N ARG A 282 -7.86 -8.67 -31.64
CA ARG A 282 -7.59 -7.25 -31.34
C ARG A 282 -6.21 -7.04 -30.71
N LEU A 283 -5.71 -8.07 -30.02
CA LEU A 283 -4.54 -7.95 -29.16
C LEU A 283 -3.27 -7.52 -29.90
N ASP A 284 -3.11 -7.98 -31.13
CA ASP A 284 -1.92 -7.62 -31.92
C ASP A 284 -2.00 -6.20 -32.50
N HIS A 285 -3.17 -5.62 -32.60
CA HIS A 285 -3.39 -4.34 -33.28
C HIS A 285 -3.98 -3.23 -32.37
N TRP A 286 -4.12 -3.46 -31.06
CA TRP A 286 -4.81 -2.50 -30.21
C TRP A 286 -4.11 -1.15 -30.13
N LEU A 287 -2.75 -1.12 -30.18
CA LEU A 287 -1.98 0.12 -30.18
C LEU A 287 -2.19 0.93 -31.46
N SER A 288 -2.21 0.27 -32.61
CA SER A 288 -2.47 0.94 -33.89
C SER A 288 -3.93 1.33 -34.03
N SER A 289 -4.86 0.48 -33.60
CA SER A 289 -6.30 0.73 -33.73
C SER A 289 -6.80 1.84 -32.82
N TYR A 290 -6.41 1.81 -31.53
CA TYR A 290 -6.95 2.74 -30.53
C TYR A 290 -5.99 3.89 -30.19
N CYS A 291 -4.67 3.65 -30.22
CA CYS A 291 -3.68 4.66 -29.87
C CYS A 291 -3.07 5.36 -31.09
N ARG A 292 -3.53 5.02 -32.31
CA ARG A 292 -3.01 5.60 -33.56
C ARG A 292 -1.48 5.44 -33.70
N ALA A 293 -0.93 4.37 -33.11
CA ALA A 293 0.47 4.01 -33.32
C ALA A 293 0.68 3.42 -34.72
N GLU A 294 1.92 3.48 -35.20
CA GLU A 294 2.30 2.84 -36.46
C GLU A 294 2.07 1.33 -36.38
N ASP A 295 1.46 0.76 -37.42
CA ASP A 295 1.21 -0.67 -37.47
C ASP A 295 2.42 -1.43 -38.03
N ASN A 296 3.39 -1.71 -37.17
CA ASN A 296 4.57 -2.50 -37.48
C ASN A 296 4.74 -3.67 -36.49
N ILE A 297 5.66 -4.60 -36.79
CA ILE A 297 5.83 -5.82 -36.00
C ILE A 297 6.24 -5.54 -34.55
N TYR A 298 7.06 -4.51 -34.30
CA TYR A 298 7.48 -4.11 -32.98
C TYR A 298 6.29 -3.61 -32.13
N VAL A 299 5.47 -2.70 -32.67
CA VAL A 299 4.31 -2.13 -31.98
C VAL A 299 3.28 -3.21 -31.65
N ARG A 300 3.04 -4.14 -32.57
CA ARG A 300 2.16 -5.30 -32.34
C ARG A 300 2.67 -6.16 -31.20
N GLU A 301 3.93 -6.55 -31.24
CA GLU A 301 4.55 -7.39 -30.21
C GLU A 301 4.65 -6.68 -28.85
N ALA A 302 4.98 -5.37 -28.81
CA ALA A 302 5.03 -4.58 -27.61
C ALA A 302 3.66 -4.53 -26.91
N GLY A 303 2.60 -4.22 -27.67
CA GLY A 303 1.24 -4.18 -27.14
C GLY A 303 0.76 -5.54 -26.66
N ARG A 304 0.97 -6.59 -27.47
CA ARG A 304 0.61 -7.98 -27.15
C ARG A 304 1.31 -8.46 -25.87
N CYS A 305 2.63 -8.39 -25.85
CA CYS A 305 3.43 -8.88 -24.72
C CYS A 305 3.11 -8.12 -23.43
N TRP A 306 2.87 -6.81 -23.52
CA TRP A 306 2.56 -6.00 -22.34
C TRP A 306 1.23 -6.39 -21.70
N LEU A 307 0.16 -6.56 -22.48
CA LEU A 307 -1.14 -7.01 -21.96
C LEU A 307 -1.11 -8.47 -21.50
N LEU A 308 -0.40 -9.35 -22.20
CA LEU A 308 -0.17 -10.73 -21.73
C LEU A 308 0.59 -10.73 -20.39
N GLY A 309 1.61 -9.88 -20.24
CA GLY A 309 2.35 -9.71 -19.00
C GLY A 309 1.46 -9.24 -17.85
N ALA A 310 0.54 -8.31 -18.13
CA ALA A 310 -0.44 -7.83 -17.16
C ALA A 310 -1.38 -8.96 -16.69
N VAL A 311 -1.90 -9.75 -17.62
CA VAL A 311 -2.76 -10.91 -17.31
C VAL A 311 -1.97 -11.98 -16.57
N THR A 312 -0.75 -12.30 -17.01
CA THR A 312 0.10 -13.30 -16.34
C THR A 312 0.38 -12.91 -14.90
N ARG A 313 0.78 -11.67 -14.63
CA ARG A 313 1.04 -11.21 -13.26
C ARG A 313 -0.21 -11.14 -12.39
N ALA A 314 -1.40 -11.01 -12.97
CA ALA A 314 -2.65 -11.11 -12.24
C ALA A 314 -2.91 -12.53 -11.73
N TYR A 315 -2.69 -13.55 -12.56
CA TYR A 315 -2.88 -14.97 -12.21
C TYR A 315 -1.68 -15.56 -11.46
N GLU A 316 -0.47 -15.12 -11.78
CA GLU A 316 0.80 -15.61 -11.24
C GLU A 316 1.63 -14.45 -10.70
N PRO A 317 1.25 -13.87 -9.53
CA PRO A 317 1.97 -12.74 -8.94
C PRO A 317 3.44 -13.08 -8.70
N GLY A 318 4.33 -12.13 -9.04
CA GLY A 318 5.78 -12.30 -8.93
C GLY A 318 6.43 -12.92 -10.16
N THR A 319 5.68 -13.26 -11.22
CA THR A 319 6.26 -13.67 -12.51
C THR A 319 7.17 -12.57 -13.07
N GLN A 320 8.31 -12.98 -13.64
CA GLN A 320 9.24 -12.03 -14.20
C GLN A 320 8.65 -11.36 -15.45
N PHE A 321 8.43 -10.06 -15.36
CA PHE A 321 8.03 -9.18 -16.46
C PHE A 321 8.54 -7.77 -16.15
N ASP A 322 9.75 -7.47 -16.59
CA ASP A 322 10.49 -6.25 -16.29
C ASP A 322 10.44 -5.22 -17.44
N HIS A 323 9.33 -5.19 -18.15
CA HIS A 323 9.09 -4.26 -19.24
C HIS A 323 8.04 -3.21 -18.90
N CYS A 324 8.27 -2.00 -19.42
CA CYS A 324 7.41 -0.84 -19.27
C CYS A 324 7.05 -0.32 -20.66
N LEU A 325 5.75 -0.28 -20.99
CA LEU A 325 5.26 0.29 -22.24
C LEU A 325 5.21 1.81 -22.12
N ILE A 326 5.91 2.54 -22.99
CA ILE A 326 5.98 3.99 -22.96
C ILE A 326 5.09 4.59 -24.06
N PHE A 327 4.09 5.31 -23.67
CA PHE A 327 3.20 6.05 -24.58
C PHE A 327 3.82 7.42 -24.85
N GLU A 328 4.32 7.64 -26.08
CA GLU A 328 4.90 8.91 -26.52
C GLU A 328 3.85 9.70 -27.33
N GLY A 329 3.80 11.00 -27.14
CA GLY A 329 2.91 11.86 -27.93
C GLY A 329 2.59 13.17 -27.24
N PRO A 330 1.89 14.11 -27.93
CA PRO A 330 1.58 15.42 -27.41
C PRO A 330 0.83 15.38 -26.07
N GLN A 331 0.96 16.44 -25.30
CA GLN A 331 0.13 16.63 -24.10
C GLN A 331 -1.36 16.66 -24.51
N GLY A 332 -2.19 15.99 -23.72
CA GLY A 332 -3.64 15.93 -23.98
C GLY A 332 -4.08 14.86 -24.98
N SER A 333 -3.17 14.08 -25.60
CA SER A 333 -3.53 12.99 -26.52
C SER A 333 -4.21 11.77 -25.88
N GLY A 334 -4.45 11.77 -24.56
CA GLY A 334 -5.19 10.71 -23.87
C GLY A 334 -4.37 9.56 -23.32
N LYS A 335 -3.01 9.67 -23.26
CA LYS A 335 -2.08 8.59 -22.83
C LYS A 335 -2.45 8.00 -21.46
N SER A 336 -2.42 8.82 -20.40
CA SER A 336 -2.77 8.39 -19.05
C SER A 336 -4.21 7.89 -18.92
N SER A 337 -5.13 8.51 -19.69
CA SER A 337 -6.53 8.06 -19.74
C SER A 337 -6.67 6.67 -20.34
N ALA A 338 -5.87 6.33 -21.35
CA ALA A 338 -5.87 5.00 -21.96
C ALA A 338 -5.41 3.93 -20.96
N ILE A 339 -4.32 4.18 -20.22
CA ILE A 339 -3.82 3.26 -19.19
C ILE A 339 -4.87 3.08 -18.09
N ARG A 340 -5.52 4.17 -17.67
CA ARG A 340 -6.58 4.17 -16.65
C ARG A 340 -7.82 3.38 -17.12
N ILE A 341 -8.21 3.52 -18.40
CA ILE A 341 -9.31 2.72 -18.97
C ILE A 341 -8.96 1.23 -18.94
N LEU A 342 -7.78 0.85 -19.39
CA LEU A 342 -7.32 -0.55 -19.43
C LEU A 342 -7.30 -1.18 -18.04
N SER A 343 -6.97 -0.43 -17.00
CA SER A 343 -6.84 -0.92 -15.62
C SER A 343 -8.16 -1.35 -14.97
N ASN A 344 -9.30 -1.02 -15.54
CA ASN A 344 -10.63 -1.24 -14.93
C ASN A 344 -10.76 -0.73 -13.47
N GLY A 345 -10.10 0.40 -13.17
CA GLY A 345 -10.12 1.01 -11.83
C GLY A 345 -8.96 0.59 -10.91
N TRP A 346 -8.21 -0.47 -11.22
CA TRP A 346 -7.01 -0.88 -10.45
C TRP A 346 -5.76 -0.18 -10.98
N PHE A 347 -5.76 1.14 -10.89
CA PHE A 347 -4.76 2.06 -11.42
C PHE A 347 -4.03 2.79 -10.30
N ALA A 348 -2.75 3.01 -10.45
CA ALA A 348 -2.00 3.99 -9.68
C ALA A 348 -1.03 4.75 -10.58
N GLU A 349 -0.79 5.99 -10.21
CA GLU A 349 0.24 6.84 -10.76
C GLU A 349 1.35 7.01 -9.72
N LEU A 350 2.61 6.82 -10.11
CA LEU A 350 3.75 6.91 -9.22
C LEU A 350 4.72 7.98 -9.71
N GLU A 351 4.99 8.96 -8.85
CA GLU A 351 6.01 9.99 -9.03
C GLU A 351 7.34 9.58 -8.37
N SER A 352 7.28 8.72 -7.37
CA SER A 352 8.45 8.22 -6.63
C SER A 352 8.56 6.71 -6.72
N PHE A 353 9.77 6.20 -6.98
CA PHE A 353 10.07 4.79 -7.21
C PHE A 353 10.88 4.16 -6.06
N THR A 354 11.01 4.86 -4.96
CA THR A 354 11.81 4.43 -3.81
C THR A 354 11.01 4.58 -2.52
N GLY A 355 11.16 3.60 -1.65
CA GLY A 355 10.66 3.70 -0.30
C GLY A 355 9.41 2.87 -0.01
N LYS A 356 8.89 3.09 1.19
CA LYS A 356 7.76 2.36 1.77
C LYS A 356 6.44 2.72 1.07
N GLU A 357 6.29 3.98 0.69
CA GLU A 357 5.05 4.53 0.11
C GLU A 357 4.69 3.84 -1.22
N SER A 358 5.65 3.72 -2.14
CA SER A 358 5.43 3.01 -3.41
C SER A 358 5.04 1.56 -3.19
N ALA A 359 5.68 0.86 -2.23
CA ALA A 359 5.36 -0.52 -1.91
C ALA A 359 3.96 -0.65 -1.29
N GLU A 360 3.52 0.31 -0.47
CA GLU A 360 2.17 0.35 0.10
C GLU A 360 1.11 0.57 -0.98
N VAL A 361 1.34 1.48 -1.93
CA VAL A 361 0.44 1.72 -3.06
C VAL A 361 0.28 0.45 -3.89
N LEU A 362 1.40 -0.19 -4.29
CA LEU A 362 1.35 -1.44 -5.08
C LEU A 362 0.67 -2.58 -4.32
N ALA A 363 0.83 -2.61 -3.02
CA ALA A 363 0.19 -3.60 -2.16
C ALA A 363 -1.31 -3.39 -1.99
N GLY A 364 -1.81 -2.20 -2.24
CA GLY A 364 -3.23 -1.83 -2.12
C GLY A 364 -4.13 -2.32 -3.26
N GLY A 365 -3.65 -3.21 -4.14
CA GLY A 365 -4.46 -3.76 -5.23
C GLY A 365 -4.41 -2.92 -6.50
N VAL A 366 -3.22 -2.74 -7.02
CA VAL A 366 -2.97 -2.05 -8.31
C VAL A 366 -2.57 -3.07 -9.37
N TRP A 367 -3.15 -2.95 -10.55
CA TRP A 367 -2.86 -3.81 -11.71
C TRP A 367 -2.01 -3.11 -12.77
N LEU A 368 -2.39 -1.87 -13.15
CA LEU A 368 -1.60 -1.06 -14.06
C LEU A 368 -1.06 0.17 -13.34
N VAL A 369 0.24 0.38 -13.43
CA VAL A 369 0.95 1.49 -12.80
C VAL A 369 1.48 2.41 -13.87
N GLU A 370 1.14 3.68 -13.79
CA GLU A 370 1.75 4.71 -14.62
C GLU A 370 2.96 5.31 -13.90
N LEU A 371 4.09 5.32 -14.59
CA LEU A 371 5.28 6.06 -14.21
C LEU A 371 5.18 7.44 -14.86
N SER A 372 4.82 8.45 -14.07
CA SER A 372 4.69 9.81 -14.57
C SER A 372 6.06 10.53 -14.59
N GLU A 373 6.14 11.59 -15.37
CA GLU A 373 7.31 12.49 -15.44
C GLU A 373 8.65 11.83 -15.79
N LEU A 374 8.63 10.86 -16.72
CA LEU A 374 9.88 10.26 -17.23
C LEU A 374 10.86 11.32 -17.80
N ASP A 375 10.33 12.45 -18.26
CA ASP A 375 11.06 13.52 -18.93
C ASP A 375 12.02 14.28 -17.98
N GLY A 376 11.61 14.42 -16.70
CA GLY A 376 12.36 15.14 -15.66
C GLY A 376 13.41 14.33 -14.92
N MET A 377 13.50 13.02 -15.17
CA MET A 377 14.33 12.12 -14.38
C MET A 377 15.82 12.33 -14.60
N LYS A 378 16.58 12.41 -13.49
CA LYS A 378 18.04 12.36 -13.53
C LYS A 378 18.51 10.93 -13.83
N LYS A 379 19.77 10.78 -14.24
CA LYS A 379 20.37 9.46 -14.51
C LYS A 379 20.24 8.48 -13.31
N SER A 380 20.43 8.98 -12.08
CA SER A 380 20.22 8.21 -10.84
C SER A 380 18.80 7.69 -10.66
N ASP A 381 17.82 8.48 -11.12
CA ASP A 381 16.41 8.15 -10.98
C ASP A 381 16.02 7.06 -11.98
N VAL A 382 16.57 7.10 -13.20
CA VAL A 382 16.40 6.06 -14.22
C VAL A 382 16.91 4.70 -13.74
N GLU A 383 18.05 4.65 -13.05
CA GLU A 383 18.53 3.40 -12.44
C GLU A 383 17.60 2.89 -11.33
N SER A 384 17.06 3.81 -10.54
CA SER A 384 16.07 3.47 -9.50
C SER A 384 14.79 2.92 -10.12
N VAL A 385 14.28 3.51 -11.20
CA VAL A 385 13.13 3.01 -11.97
C VAL A 385 13.42 1.62 -12.54
N LYS A 386 14.58 1.41 -13.17
CA LYS A 386 14.97 0.09 -13.72
C LYS A 386 14.97 -0.99 -12.64
N ARG A 387 15.53 -0.68 -11.47
CA ARG A 387 15.53 -1.58 -10.30
C ARG A 387 14.10 -1.81 -9.80
N PHE A 388 13.31 -0.77 -9.71
CA PHE A 388 11.93 -0.83 -9.27
C PHE A 388 11.08 -1.72 -10.19
N ILE A 389 11.15 -1.54 -11.51
CA ILE A 389 10.43 -2.37 -12.50
C ILE A 389 10.81 -3.85 -12.37
N THR A 390 12.09 -4.14 -12.13
CA THR A 390 12.63 -5.51 -12.04
C THR A 390 12.26 -6.22 -10.73
N THR A 391 11.81 -5.50 -9.72
CA THR A 391 11.45 -6.08 -8.42
C THR A 391 10.21 -6.98 -8.57
N LEU A 392 10.32 -8.23 -8.16
CA LEU A 392 9.24 -9.23 -8.25
C LEU A 392 8.35 -9.26 -7.00
N THR A 393 8.90 -8.85 -5.86
CA THR A 393 8.23 -8.93 -4.56
C THR A 393 8.55 -7.70 -3.75
N ASP A 394 7.53 -6.98 -3.34
CA ASP A 394 7.65 -5.83 -2.45
C ASP A 394 7.70 -6.29 -0.99
N ARG A 395 8.54 -5.63 -0.20
CA ARG A 395 8.68 -5.89 1.23
C ARG A 395 8.48 -4.60 2.00
N TYR A 396 7.43 -4.54 2.81
CA TYR A 396 7.16 -3.39 3.64
C TYR A 396 6.47 -3.81 4.94
N ARG A 397 6.43 -2.90 5.89
CA ARG A 397 5.68 -3.08 7.12
C ARG A 397 4.42 -2.21 7.05
N PRO A 398 3.22 -2.81 6.98
CA PRO A 398 1.97 -2.06 6.97
C PRO A 398 1.86 -1.10 8.16
N ALA A 399 1.13 -0.01 7.99
CA ALA A 399 0.77 0.85 9.11
C ALA A 399 0.11 0.01 10.20
N TYR A 400 0.57 0.17 11.44
CA TYR A 400 0.13 -0.63 12.62
C TYR A 400 0.46 -2.14 12.56
N GLY A 401 1.04 -2.64 11.48
CA GLY A 401 1.48 -4.03 11.38
C GLY A 401 2.67 -4.34 12.28
N ARG A 402 2.68 -5.52 12.93
CA ARG A 402 3.81 -5.95 13.77
C ARG A 402 4.95 -6.58 12.97
N HIS A 403 4.65 -7.10 11.80
CA HIS A 403 5.58 -7.87 10.97
C HIS A 403 5.74 -7.25 9.59
N VAL A 404 6.93 -7.44 9.00
CA VAL A 404 7.18 -7.16 7.58
C VAL A 404 6.44 -8.19 6.75
N VAL A 405 5.73 -7.74 5.72
CA VAL A 405 5.06 -8.59 4.74
C VAL A 405 5.84 -8.57 3.43
N SER A 406 5.84 -9.71 2.75
CA SER A 406 6.42 -9.88 1.41
C SER A 406 5.28 -10.16 0.44
N ILE A 407 5.17 -9.34 -0.59
CA ILE A 407 4.02 -9.33 -1.51
C ILE A 407 4.53 -9.48 -2.93
N PRO A 408 4.27 -10.61 -3.59
CA PRO A 408 4.54 -10.76 -5.01
C PRO A 408 3.75 -9.73 -5.82
N ARG A 409 4.38 -9.10 -6.80
CA ARG A 409 3.75 -8.07 -7.64
C ARG A 409 2.76 -8.66 -8.61
N SER A 410 1.54 -8.11 -8.61
CA SER A 410 0.49 -8.40 -9.59
C SER A 410 0.40 -7.34 -10.69
N CYS A 411 1.19 -6.26 -10.61
CA CYS A 411 1.11 -5.12 -11.50
C CYS A 411 2.15 -5.16 -12.63
N VAL A 412 1.85 -4.46 -13.72
CA VAL A 412 2.79 -4.08 -14.77
C VAL A 412 2.88 -2.56 -14.89
N PHE A 413 3.93 -2.09 -15.55
CA PHE A 413 4.24 -0.68 -15.64
C PHE A 413 3.99 -0.15 -17.05
N ALA A 414 3.46 1.07 -17.12
CA ALA A 414 3.41 1.90 -18.30
C ALA A 414 4.02 3.26 -17.96
N GLY A 415 4.47 4.00 -18.95
CA GLY A 415 4.91 5.37 -18.79
C GLY A 415 4.26 6.26 -19.84
N SER A 416 4.19 7.56 -19.57
CA SER A 416 3.76 8.54 -20.54
C SER A 416 4.80 9.66 -20.64
N THR A 417 5.08 10.13 -21.86
CA THR A 417 6.01 11.23 -22.12
C THR A 417 5.55 12.07 -23.29
N ASN A 418 5.93 13.34 -23.28
CA ASN A 418 5.75 14.27 -24.40
C ASN A 418 7.06 14.49 -25.16
N GLU A 419 8.18 14.04 -24.60
CA GLU A 419 9.52 14.22 -25.15
C GLU A 419 9.89 13.07 -26.08
N SER A 420 10.76 13.38 -27.06
CA SER A 420 11.28 12.39 -28.00
C SER A 420 12.60 11.75 -27.55
N SER A 421 13.27 12.34 -26.55
CA SER A 421 14.56 11.87 -26.03
C SER A 421 14.55 11.98 -24.51
N TYR A 422 14.37 10.85 -23.81
CA TYR A 422 14.21 10.78 -22.36
C TYR A 422 15.01 9.63 -21.70
N LEU A 423 15.60 8.73 -22.49
CA LEU A 423 16.47 7.67 -22.00
C LEU A 423 17.90 8.19 -21.83
N ARG A 424 18.35 8.34 -20.59
CA ARG A 424 19.66 8.95 -20.24
C ARG A 424 20.76 7.97 -19.86
N ASP A 425 20.45 6.68 -19.80
CA ASP A 425 21.41 5.66 -19.45
C ASP A 425 21.61 4.72 -20.65
N SER A 426 22.86 4.49 -21.05
CA SER A 426 23.21 3.63 -22.17
C SER A 426 22.94 2.14 -21.89
N THR A 427 22.67 1.77 -20.63
CA THR A 427 22.50 0.38 -20.22
C THR A 427 21.08 0.08 -19.73
N GLY A 428 20.58 -1.11 -20.05
CA GLY A 428 19.30 -1.60 -19.51
C GLY A 428 18.03 -0.94 -20.06
N ASN A 429 18.13 -0.16 -21.16
CA ASN A 429 16.98 0.46 -21.84
C ASN A 429 16.00 -0.56 -22.43
N ARG A 430 16.43 -1.83 -22.60
CA ARG A 430 15.58 -2.94 -23.05
C ARG A 430 14.27 -3.12 -22.25
N ARG A 431 14.17 -2.49 -21.07
CA ARG A 431 12.96 -2.52 -20.26
C ARG A 431 11.89 -1.57 -20.76
N PHE A 432 12.29 -0.53 -21.47
CA PHE A 432 11.37 0.48 -21.97
C PHE A 432 11.00 0.16 -23.42
N TRP A 433 9.71 0.09 -23.66
CA TRP A 433 9.15 -0.16 -24.98
C TRP A 433 8.45 1.11 -25.47
N PRO A 434 9.18 2.04 -26.14
CA PRO A 434 8.62 3.28 -26.64
C PRO A 434 7.65 3.04 -27.79
N VAL A 435 6.45 3.62 -27.69
CA VAL A 435 5.43 3.57 -28.75
C VAL A 435 4.90 4.97 -28.98
N LYS A 436 5.12 5.48 -30.19
CA LYS A 436 4.61 6.79 -30.59
C LYS A 436 3.12 6.69 -30.88
N CYS A 437 2.32 7.44 -30.11
CA CYS A 437 0.87 7.49 -30.19
C CYS A 437 0.42 8.80 -30.85
N GLY A 438 -0.71 8.72 -31.59
CA GLY A 438 -1.46 9.89 -32.01
C GLY A 438 -2.56 10.26 -31.00
N ASP A 439 -3.63 10.89 -31.50
CA ASP A 439 -4.83 11.13 -30.71
C ASP A 439 -5.55 9.83 -30.40
N ILE A 440 -5.56 9.44 -29.14
CA ILE A 440 -6.07 8.16 -28.69
C ILE A 440 -7.61 8.16 -28.70
N ASP A 441 -8.19 7.16 -29.33
CA ASP A 441 -9.64 6.95 -29.35
C ASP A 441 -10.10 6.28 -28.04
N LEU A 442 -10.29 7.11 -27.00
CA LEU A 442 -10.67 6.65 -25.67
C LEU A 442 -12.06 6.01 -25.63
N GLU A 443 -12.96 6.42 -26.52
CA GLU A 443 -14.32 5.88 -26.57
C GLU A 443 -14.29 4.45 -27.12
N GLN A 444 -13.61 4.23 -28.23
CA GLN A 444 -13.46 2.89 -28.80
C GLN A 444 -12.65 1.97 -27.88
N LEU A 445 -11.60 2.50 -27.25
CA LEU A 445 -10.81 1.72 -26.28
C LEU A 445 -11.70 1.27 -25.11
N ARG A 446 -12.51 2.15 -24.56
CA ARG A 446 -13.43 1.82 -23.45
C ARG A 446 -14.47 0.78 -23.88
N ALA A 447 -15.05 0.93 -25.07
CA ALA A 447 -16.05 0.01 -25.58
C ALA A 447 -15.50 -1.39 -25.84
N ASN A 448 -14.23 -1.51 -26.21
CA ASN A 448 -13.57 -2.78 -26.57
C ASN A 448 -12.63 -3.32 -25.49
N ARG A 449 -12.42 -2.61 -24.37
CA ARG A 449 -11.49 -3.00 -23.30
C ARG A 449 -11.69 -4.44 -22.85
N ASP A 450 -12.91 -4.81 -22.50
CA ASP A 450 -13.21 -6.14 -21.95
C ASP A 450 -12.98 -7.25 -22.97
N LEU A 451 -13.26 -6.99 -24.25
CA LEU A 451 -13.01 -7.93 -25.33
C LEU A 451 -11.51 -8.10 -25.64
N LEU A 452 -10.77 -6.99 -25.58
CA LEU A 452 -9.32 -6.98 -25.73
C LEU A 452 -8.64 -7.77 -24.61
N ILE A 453 -9.03 -7.54 -23.37
CA ILE A 453 -8.47 -8.24 -22.21
C ILE A 453 -8.93 -9.70 -22.20
N ALA A 454 -10.16 -10.00 -22.62
CA ALA A 454 -10.63 -11.38 -22.78
C ALA A 454 -9.79 -12.17 -23.78
N GLU A 455 -9.35 -11.55 -24.88
CA GLU A 455 -8.40 -12.17 -25.81
C GLU A 455 -7.05 -12.44 -25.14
N ALA A 456 -6.53 -11.47 -24.38
CA ALA A 456 -5.26 -11.66 -23.66
C ALA A 456 -5.38 -12.79 -22.62
N VAL A 457 -6.49 -12.90 -21.90
CA VAL A 457 -6.78 -14.04 -20.98
C VAL A 457 -6.84 -15.36 -21.74
N HIS A 458 -7.47 -15.39 -22.92
CA HIS A 458 -7.55 -16.58 -23.74
C HIS A 458 -6.15 -17.05 -24.19
N ARG A 459 -5.32 -16.13 -24.71
CA ARG A 459 -3.94 -16.42 -25.14
C ARG A 459 -3.03 -16.82 -23.99
N TYR A 460 -3.17 -16.18 -22.82
CA TYR A 460 -2.48 -16.61 -21.59
C TYR A 460 -2.81 -18.06 -21.24
N LYS A 461 -4.09 -18.45 -21.27
CA LYS A 461 -4.51 -19.85 -21.00
C LYS A 461 -3.96 -20.85 -22.04
N GLN A 462 -3.58 -20.41 -23.22
CA GLN A 462 -2.92 -21.21 -24.24
C GLN A 462 -1.40 -21.28 -24.03
N GLY A 463 -0.84 -20.58 -23.06
CA GLY A 463 0.60 -20.57 -22.77
C GLY A 463 1.41 -19.73 -23.76
N GLU A 464 0.81 -18.68 -24.35
CA GLU A 464 1.50 -17.82 -25.29
C GLU A 464 2.67 -17.09 -24.62
N SER A 465 3.78 -16.95 -25.36
CA SER A 465 5.03 -16.38 -24.85
C SER A 465 4.92 -14.88 -24.55
N LEU A 466 5.49 -14.46 -23.41
CA LEU A 466 5.66 -13.05 -23.05
C LEU A 466 6.84 -12.38 -23.77
N LEU A 467 7.62 -13.12 -24.54
CA LEU A 467 8.80 -12.61 -25.23
C LEU A 467 8.43 -12.17 -26.64
N MET A 468 8.92 -11.02 -27.04
CA MET A 468 8.88 -10.58 -28.44
C MET A 468 9.68 -11.55 -29.33
N ASN A 469 9.28 -11.67 -30.58
CA ASN A 469 10.06 -12.38 -31.58
C ASN A 469 11.39 -11.64 -31.88
N GLN A 470 12.28 -12.27 -32.63
CA GLN A 470 13.64 -11.74 -32.90
C GLN A 470 13.60 -10.41 -33.65
N GLU A 471 12.80 -10.31 -34.69
CA GLU A 471 12.67 -9.12 -35.54
C GLU A 471 12.15 -7.92 -34.73
N ALA A 472 11.10 -8.10 -33.92
CA ALA A 472 10.57 -7.06 -33.06
C ALA A 472 11.58 -6.58 -32.00
N ARG A 473 12.43 -7.48 -31.48
CA ARG A 473 13.50 -7.11 -30.54
C ARG A 473 14.59 -6.26 -31.18
N GLU A 474 14.95 -6.52 -32.43
CA GLU A 474 15.91 -5.70 -33.17
C GLU A 474 15.38 -4.28 -33.37
N ILE A 475 14.12 -4.14 -33.80
CA ILE A 475 13.47 -2.83 -33.94
C ILE A 475 13.30 -2.13 -32.56
N ALA A 476 13.07 -2.91 -31.50
CA ALA A 476 13.00 -2.36 -30.15
C ALA A 476 14.31 -1.69 -29.72
N VAL A 477 15.47 -2.28 -30.08
CA VAL A 477 16.78 -1.69 -29.80
C VAL A 477 16.94 -0.36 -30.54
N GLU A 478 16.64 -0.32 -31.84
CA GLU A 478 16.69 0.92 -32.63
C GLU A 478 15.75 1.99 -32.02
N ALA A 479 14.52 1.61 -31.67
CA ALA A 479 13.58 2.53 -31.04
C ALA A 479 14.08 3.09 -29.71
N GLN A 480 14.84 2.31 -28.93
CA GLN A 480 15.45 2.76 -27.67
C GLN A 480 16.66 3.66 -27.91
N GLU A 481 17.48 3.37 -28.92
CA GLU A 481 18.64 4.20 -29.31
C GLU A 481 18.19 5.57 -29.79
N ASP A 482 17.13 5.66 -30.59
CA ASP A 482 16.55 6.92 -31.05
C ASP A 482 16.09 7.84 -29.90
N ARG A 483 15.72 7.27 -28.73
CA ARG A 483 15.27 8.00 -27.54
C ARG A 483 16.38 8.27 -26.55
N PHE A 484 17.60 7.86 -26.89
CA PHE A 484 18.75 8.12 -26.02
C PHE A 484 19.13 9.60 -26.07
N GLN A 485 19.11 10.22 -24.92
CA GLN A 485 19.54 11.61 -24.76
C GLN A 485 21.06 11.63 -24.58
N VAL A 486 21.78 11.99 -25.62
CA VAL A 486 23.23 12.21 -25.55
C VAL A 486 23.50 13.38 -24.60
N ASP A 487 24.45 13.21 -23.69
CA ASP A 487 24.91 14.30 -22.83
C ASP A 487 25.48 15.42 -23.73
N SER A 488 25.02 16.65 -23.54
CA SER A 488 25.46 17.79 -24.32
C SER A 488 26.99 18.02 -24.30
N TRP A 489 27.67 17.43 -23.33
CA TRP A 489 29.11 17.52 -23.17
C TRP A 489 29.88 16.36 -23.78
N GLU A 490 29.20 15.27 -24.11
CA GLU A 490 29.85 14.05 -24.59
C GLU A 490 30.64 14.27 -25.87
N ASP A 491 30.08 14.98 -26.85
CA ASP A 491 30.76 15.29 -28.11
C ASP A 491 31.96 16.20 -27.92
N ASP A 492 31.85 17.19 -27.07
CA ASP A 492 32.94 18.12 -26.78
C ASP A 492 34.05 17.43 -25.99
N ILE A 493 33.71 16.62 -25.02
CA ILE A 493 34.68 15.80 -24.29
C ILE A 493 35.34 14.82 -25.24
N ARG A 494 34.58 14.11 -26.08
CA ARG A 494 35.10 13.12 -27.05
C ARG A 494 36.10 13.78 -28.00
N LYS A 495 35.77 14.91 -28.60
CA LYS A 495 36.69 15.71 -29.47
C LYS A 495 37.94 16.14 -28.72
N TYR A 496 37.80 16.57 -27.46
CA TYR A 496 38.93 17.01 -26.66
C TYR A 496 39.92 15.89 -26.32
N ILE A 497 39.43 14.66 -26.06
CA ILE A 497 40.28 13.53 -25.65
C ILE A 497 40.77 12.68 -26.82
N GLU A 498 40.23 12.80 -28.05
CA GLU A 498 40.44 11.93 -29.22
C GLU A 498 41.89 11.62 -29.53
N ASN A 499 42.81 12.54 -29.33
CA ASN A 499 44.24 12.37 -29.62
C ASN A 499 45.13 12.43 -28.36
N LYS A 500 44.57 12.31 -27.16
CA LYS A 500 45.30 12.42 -25.89
C LYS A 500 45.41 11.07 -25.21
N LYS A 501 46.60 10.73 -24.72
CA LYS A 501 46.84 9.47 -23.98
C LYS A 501 46.37 9.54 -22.54
N GLU A 502 46.47 10.74 -21.96
CA GLU A 502 46.09 11.01 -20.56
C GLU A 502 45.53 12.44 -20.50
N VAL A 503 44.50 12.66 -19.75
CA VAL A 503 43.88 13.96 -19.50
C VAL A 503 43.51 14.10 -18.04
N ALA A 504 43.74 15.27 -17.45
CA ALA A 504 43.23 15.59 -16.13
C ALA A 504 41.76 16.04 -16.22
N MET A 505 40.95 15.73 -15.22
CA MET A 505 39.55 16.15 -15.19
C MET A 505 39.43 17.69 -15.23
N SER A 506 40.35 18.41 -14.57
CA SER A 506 40.43 19.88 -14.65
C SER A 506 40.53 20.40 -16.08
N ASP A 507 41.40 19.76 -16.88
CA ASP A 507 41.64 20.18 -18.27
C ASP A 507 40.44 19.86 -19.17
N VAL A 508 39.72 18.79 -18.90
CA VAL A 508 38.45 18.49 -19.60
C VAL A 508 37.42 19.57 -19.28
N LEU A 509 37.28 19.96 -18.01
CA LEU A 509 36.32 20.98 -17.59
C LEU A 509 36.67 22.37 -18.07
N GLU A 510 37.96 22.79 -17.94
CA GLU A 510 38.40 24.12 -18.30
C GLU A 510 38.56 24.31 -19.83
N THR A 511 39.20 23.34 -20.50
CA THR A 511 39.56 23.48 -21.91
C THR A 511 38.58 22.72 -22.81
N GLY A 512 38.18 21.51 -22.42
CA GLY A 512 37.26 20.72 -23.22
C GLY A 512 35.84 21.27 -23.24
N LEU A 513 35.36 21.74 -22.09
CA LEU A 513 34.01 22.25 -21.91
C LEU A 513 33.93 23.76 -21.70
N SER A 514 35.08 24.47 -21.72
CA SER A 514 35.17 25.93 -21.52
C SER A 514 34.49 26.43 -20.24
N LEU A 515 34.60 25.67 -19.15
CA LEU A 515 33.97 26.00 -17.85
C LEU A 515 34.97 26.78 -16.98
N ASP A 516 35.00 28.11 -17.13
CA ASP A 516 35.96 29.00 -16.45
C ASP A 516 35.73 29.15 -14.94
N ASN A 517 34.58 28.70 -14.41
CA ASN A 517 34.22 28.91 -13.01
C ASN A 517 34.26 27.60 -12.20
N LYS A 518 35.28 27.46 -11.33
CA LYS A 518 35.46 26.29 -10.45
C LYS A 518 34.24 25.95 -9.57
N SER A 519 33.36 26.92 -9.31
CA SER A 519 32.10 26.66 -8.59
C SER A 519 31.08 25.88 -9.40
N LEU A 520 31.22 25.79 -10.72
CA LEU A 520 30.39 24.99 -11.60
C LEU A 520 30.85 23.50 -11.65
N TRP A 521 32.11 23.23 -11.28
CA TRP A 521 32.68 21.88 -11.31
C TRP A 521 32.02 20.94 -10.31
N THR A 522 31.56 21.46 -9.16
CA THR A 522 30.84 20.68 -8.15
C THR A 522 29.45 20.23 -8.60
N ARG A 523 28.95 20.76 -9.73
CA ARG A 523 27.68 20.29 -10.35
C ARG A 523 27.90 19.31 -11.49
N ALA A 524 29.13 19.15 -11.94
CA ALA A 524 29.49 18.25 -13.04
C ALA A 524 30.02 16.88 -12.57
N THR A 525 30.37 16.76 -11.30
CA THR A 525 30.74 15.50 -10.63
C THR A 525 29.58 14.96 -9.80
#